data_303e861dc5e4d8f1629e6b586b30796a
#
_entry.id   303e861dc5e4d8f1629e6b586b30796a
#
_cell.length_a   1.000
_cell.length_b   1.000
_cell.length_c   1.000
_cell.angle_alpha   90.00
_cell.angle_beta   90.00
_cell.angle_gamma   90.00
#
_symmetry.space_group_name_H-M   'P 1'
#
loop_
_entity.id
_entity.type
_entity.pdbx_description
1 polymer ?
#
loop_
_entity_poly.entity_id
_entity_poly.type
_entity_poly.pdbx_seq_one_letter_code
_entity_poly.pdbx_strand_id
1 'polypeptide(L)'
;MYRYNILLVIFFLTSCSNLLFVPVKSYPLTPDAADILYEDIYLTVDDGVTIHGWKMLADKNKIGTIVFFHGNGDNVSTQMPNTFWLAKEGYDMYVFDYREYGQSQGKANLDATISDMELMIGYIAERLPDEEKMIVMGHSLGGSMAVYVVAHSAFRDKIESLITVEAFSDYHEITQEVLSKSWLMWAFQWPLKFAIDNSYRPLDSIGLISPIPVAIIHSDVDEIIGMHHARDLFEAATEPKSLIVIDSNHSNVFVTKDNRQILFDYLKTLKR
;
A
#
# COMPACT_ATOMS: atom_id res chain seq x y z
N MET A 1 15.49 43.68 38.62
CA MET A 1 14.47 43.51 37.54
C MET A 1 15.11 42.64 36.45
N TYR A 2 14.91 41.30 36.48
CA TYR A 2 15.40 40.38 35.48
C TYR A 2 14.34 40.25 34.35
N ARG A 3 14.71 40.70 33.15
CA ARG A 3 13.89 40.48 31.92
C ARG A 3 14.19 39.05 31.43
N TYR A 4 13.23 38.16 31.59
CA TYR A 4 13.26 36.88 30.91
C TYR A 4 12.92 37.10 29.42
N ASN A 5 13.93 36.98 28.56
CA ASN A 5 13.70 36.85 27.11
C ASN A 5 13.16 35.45 26.85
N ILE A 6 11.87 35.36 26.67
CA ILE A 6 11.23 34.15 26.14
C ILE A 6 11.58 34.09 24.66
N LEU A 7 12.55 33.26 24.33
CA LEU A 7 12.84 32.87 22.94
C LEU A 7 11.69 32.03 22.45
N LEU A 8 10.76 32.62 21.71
CA LEU A 8 9.69 31.92 21.03
C LEU A 8 10.33 31.15 19.85
N VAL A 9 10.65 29.89 20.07
CA VAL A 9 11.04 28.99 18.98
C VAL A 9 9.77 28.67 18.19
N ILE A 10 9.51 29.46 17.16
CA ILE A 10 8.49 29.13 16.15
C ILE A 10 9.07 27.98 15.32
N PHE A 11 8.72 26.75 15.70
CA PHE A 11 8.85 25.62 14.79
C PHE A 11 7.92 25.91 13.60
N PHE A 12 8.50 26.20 12.46
CA PHE A 12 7.78 26.08 11.19
C PHE A 12 7.41 24.60 11.04
N LEU A 13 6.17 24.27 11.35
CA LEU A 13 5.55 22.99 11.01
C LEU A 13 5.33 23.00 9.49
N THR A 14 6.38 22.80 8.73
CA THR A 14 6.24 22.20 7.42
C THR A 14 5.73 20.80 7.69
N SER A 15 4.60 20.44 7.10
CA SER A 15 4.02 19.10 7.18
C SER A 15 5.14 18.06 7.05
N CYS A 16 5.42 17.32 8.14
CA CYS A 16 6.50 16.33 8.16
C CYS A 16 5.99 14.97 7.65
N SER A 17 5.27 14.97 6.51
CA SER A 17 4.81 13.76 5.84
C SER A 17 5.95 12.76 5.54
N ASN A 18 7.21 13.26 5.52
CA ASN A 18 8.41 12.43 5.37
C ASN A 18 8.68 11.50 6.57
N LEU A 19 8.15 11.82 7.76
CA LEU A 19 8.33 10.97 8.96
C LEU A 19 7.57 9.64 8.86
N LEU A 20 6.61 9.55 7.98
CA LEU A 20 5.84 8.32 7.76
C LEU A 20 6.63 7.26 6.99
N PHE A 21 7.59 7.66 6.14
CA PHE A 21 8.30 6.78 5.22
C PHE A 21 9.65 6.32 5.78
N VAL A 22 9.92 5.00 5.66
CA VAL A 22 11.18 4.35 6.04
C VAL A 22 11.77 3.66 4.80
N PRO A 23 12.45 4.39 3.91
CA PRO A 23 12.93 3.85 2.64
C PRO A 23 13.99 2.76 2.82
N VAL A 24 13.81 1.64 2.11
CA VAL A 24 14.75 0.53 2.02
C VAL A 24 15.31 0.44 0.61
N LYS A 25 16.65 0.45 0.48
CA LYS A 25 17.36 0.43 -0.80
C LYS A 25 17.89 -0.95 -1.21
N SER A 26 17.97 -1.90 -0.27
CA SER A 26 18.51 -3.23 -0.53
C SER A 26 17.58 -4.08 -1.39
N TYR A 27 18.16 -4.81 -2.34
CA TYR A 27 17.47 -5.74 -3.26
C TYR A 27 17.99 -7.16 -3.03
N PRO A 28 17.52 -7.86 -1.99
CA PRO A 28 18.00 -9.22 -1.67
C PRO A 28 17.54 -10.28 -2.66
N LEU A 29 16.42 -10.05 -3.35
CA LEU A 29 15.80 -10.99 -4.30
C LEU A 29 15.36 -10.26 -5.56
N THR A 30 15.40 -11.00 -6.67
CA THR A 30 14.83 -10.60 -7.96
C THR A 30 13.90 -11.71 -8.47
N PRO A 31 12.93 -11.46 -9.35
CA PRO A 31 11.94 -12.46 -9.75
C PRO A 31 12.53 -13.72 -10.39
N ASP A 32 13.70 -13.61 -11.03
CA ASP A 32 14.44 -14.77 -11.57
C ASP A 32 14.90 -15.76 -10.48
N ALA A 33 15.12 -15.31 -9.24
CA ALA A 33 15.40 -16.21 -8.12
C ALA A 33 14.23 -17.17 -7.80
N ALA A 34 13.04 -16.86 -8.31
CA ALA A 34 11.83 -17.68 -8.21
C ALA A 34 11.43 -18.30 -9.57
N ASP A 35 12.31 -18.27 -10.58
CA ASP A 35 12.06 -18.72 -11.96
C ASP A 35 10.85 -18.00 -12.60
N ILE A 36 10.71 -16.67 -12.35
CA ILE A 36 9.66 -15.85 -12.94
C ILE A 36 10.28 -14.90 -13.95
N LEU A 37 9.73 -14.91 -15.17
CA LEU A 37 10.07 -13.92 -16.18
C LEU A 37 9.54 -12.55 -15.77
N TYR A 38 10.35 -11.53 -15.93
CA TYR A 38 9.97 -10.17 -15.58
C TYR A 38 10.62 -9.11 -16.48
N GLU A 39 10.07 -7.94 -16.46
CA GLU A 39 10.55 -6.74 -17.13
C GLU A 39 10.76 -5.65 -16.09
N ASP A 40 11.89 -4.94 -16.15
CA ASP A 40 12.07 -3.70 -15.39
C ASP A 40 11.23 -2.58 -16.01
N ILE A 41 10.52 -1.85 -15.16
CA ILE A 41 9.75 -0.67 -15.53
C ILE A 41 10.44 0.56 -14.96
N TYR A 42 10.62 1.58 -15.79
CA TYR A 42 11.07 2.90 -15.38
C TYR A 42 10.03 3.92 -15.82
N LEU A 43 9.27 4.43 -14.86
CA LEU A 43 8.20 5.40 -15.10
C LEU A 43 8.68 6.80 -14.68
N THR A 44 8.74 7.73 -15.62
CA THR A 44 9.01 9.14 -15.30
C THR A 44 7.70 9.81 -14.90
N VAL A 45 7.63 10.31 -13.68
CA VAL A 45 6.46 11.01 -13.13
C VAL A 45 6.54 12.52 -13.41
N ASP A 46 5.46 13.25 -13.12
CA ASP A 46 5.25 14.63 -13.59
C ASP A 46 6.37 15.63 -13.24
N ASP A 47 7.06 15.45 -12.13
CA ASP A 47 8.20 16.28 -11.70
C ASP A 47 9.56 15.81 -12.22
N GLY A 48 9.58 14.84 -13.14
CA GLY A 48 10.79 14.28 -13.74
C GLY A 48 11.51 13.23 -12.89
N VAL A 49 10.94 12.83 -11.74
CA VAL A 49 11.45 11.72 -10.93
C VAL A 49 11.20 10.40 -11.64
N THR A 50 12.16 9.47 -11.59
CA THR A 50 12.00 8.13 -12.15
C THR A 50 11.64 7.14 -11.05
N ILE A 51 10.52 6.48 -11.23
CA ILE A 51 10.01 5.38 -10.40
C ILE A 51 10.40 4.06 -11.06
N HIS A 52 10.99 3.16 -10.29
CA HIS A 52 11.31 1.81 -10.73
C HIS A 52 10.23 0.82 -10.27
N GLY A 53 10.05 -0.22 -11.04
CA GLY A 53 9.18 -1.33 -10.70
C GLY A 53 9.46 -2.55 -11.57
N TRP A 54 8.75 -3.62 -11.28
CA TRP A 54 8.76 -4.84 -12.07
C TRP A 54 7.38 -5.17 -12.60
N LYS A 55 7.35 -5.67 -13.85
CA LYS A 55 6.25 -6.46 -14.36
C LYS A 55 6.67 -7.92 -14.36
N MET A 56 6.18 -8.70 -13.42
CA MET A 56 6.33 -10.15 -13.41
C MET A 56 5.27 -10.77 -14.31
N LEU A 57 5.70 -11.60 -15.25
CA LEU A 57 4.82 -12.21 -16.24
C LEU A 57 4.15 -13.47 -15.68
N ALA A 58 2.91 -13.68 -16.03
CA ALA A 58 2.18 -14.91 -15.72
C ALA A 58 2.91 -16.14 -16.28
N ASP A 59 3.22 -17.10 -15.43
CA ASP A 59 3.93 -18.36 -15.80
C ASP A 59 3.04 -19.33 -16.60
N LYS A 60 1.72 -19.09 -16.57
CA LYS A 60 0.69 -19.86 -17.28
C LYS A 60 -0.10 -18.94 -18.20
N ASN A 61 -1.15 -19.47 -18.83
CA ASN A 61 -2.11 -18.60 -19.50
C ASN A 61 -2.56 -17.50 -18.56
N LYS A 62 -2.34 -16.26 -18.96
CA LYS A 62 -2.73 -15.09 -18.17
C LYS A 62 -4.22 -15.12 -17.86
N ILE A 63 -4.56 -14.93 -16.60
CA ILE A 63 -5.92 -14.93 -16.09
C ILE A 63 -6.34 -13.58 -15.50
N GLY A 64 -5.43 -12.63 -15.34
CA GLY A 64 -5.71 -11.28 -14.88
C GLY A 64 -4.43 -10.49 -14.61
N THR A 65 -4.61 -9.24 -14.21
CA THR A 65 -3.53 -8.31 -13.85
C THR A 65 -3.73 -7.80 -12.43
N ILE A 66 -2.66 -7.80 -11.64
CA ILE A 66 -2.64 -7.25 -10.28
C ILE A 66 -1.55 -6.18 -10.21
N VAL A 67 -1.87 -5.01 -9.68
CA VAL A 67 -0.88 -4.04 -9.21
C VAL A 67 -0.76 -4.14 -7.69
N PHE A 68 0.46 -4.25 -7.19
CA PHE A 68 0.72 -4.38 -5.76
C PHE A 68 1.56 -3.22 -5.23
N PHE A 69 1.06 -2.60 -4.16
CA PHE A 69 1.69 -1.52 -3.42
C PHE A 69 2.25 -2.03 -2.09
N HIS A 70 3.56 -1.97 -1.92
CA HIS A 70 4.26 -2.53 -0.76
C HIS A 70 4.06 -1.74 0.54
N GLY A 71 4.38 -2.37 1.67
CA GLY A 71 4.36 -1.75 2.99
C GLY A 71 5.52 -0.79 3.25
N ASN A 72 5.47 -0.11 4.39
CA ASN A 72 6.56 0.75 4.84
C ASN A 72 7.74 -0.08 5.35
N GLY A 73 8.97 0.40 5.15
CA GLY A 73 10.17 -0.35 5.53
C GLY A 73 10.50 -1.53 4.61
N ASP A 74 9.79 -1.64 3.49
CA ASP A 74 9.93 -2.67 2.46
C ASP A 74 10.26 -2.06 1.10
N ASN A 75 10.37 -2.89 0.07
CA ASN A 75 10.42 -2.52 -1.34
C ASN A 75 9.94 -3.70 -2.20
N VAL A 76 9.95 -3.55 -3.51
CA VAL A 76 9.47 -4.62 -4.41
C VAL A 76 10.24 -5.94 -4.22
N SER A 77 11.52 -5.89 -3.85
CA SER A 77 12.37 -7.06 -3.64
C SER A 77 12.08 -7.76 -2.30
N THR A 78 11.91 -7.01 -1.22
CA THR A 78 11.62 -7.59 0.11
C THR A 78 10.21 -8.14 0.20
N GLN A 79 9.26 -7.60 -0.56
CA GLN A 79 7.88 -8.07 -0.64
C GLN A 79 7.65 -9.25 -1.60
N MET A 80 8.67 -9.66 -2.34
CA MET A 80 8.58 -10.80 -3.27
C MET A 80 7.97 -12.07 -2.64
N PRO A 81 8.35 -12.52 -1.42
CA PRO A 81 7.78 -13.71 -0.82
C PRO A 81 6.24 -13.69 -0.68
N ASN A 82 5.66 -12.51 -0.55
CA ASN A 82 4.21 -12.33 -0.45
C ASN A 82 3.50 -12.26 -1.81
N THR A 83 4.20 -11.98 -2.91
CA THR A 83 3.57 -11.63 -4.19
C THR A 83 3.90 -12.56 -5.35
N PHE A 84 5.15 -13.09 -5.44
CA PHE A 84 5.65 -13.81 -6.61
C PHE A 84 4.81 -15.02 -7.01
N TRP A 85 4.19 -15.69 -6.05
CA TRP A 85 3.38 -16.87 -6.28
C TRP A 85 2.13 -16.57 -7.14
N LEU A 86 1.62 -15.33 -7.13
CA LEU A 86 0.50 -14.92 -7.96
C LEU A 86 0.86 -14.98 -9.47
N ALA A 87 2.09 -14.64 -9.83
CA ALA A 87 2.56 -14.82 -11.19
C ALA A 87 2.55 -16.30 -11.60
N LYS A 88 2.93 -17.21 -10.70
CA LYS A 88 2.84 -18.67 -10.92
C LYS A 88 1.40 -19.18 -11.03
N GLU A 89 0.44 -18.47 -10.46
CA GLU A 89 -0.98 -18.79 -10.58
C GLU A 89 -1.66 -18.15 -11.81
N GLY A 90 -0.94 -17.39 -12.62
CA GLY A 90 -1.41 -16.86 -13.91
C GLY A 90 -1.78 -15.38 -13.89
N TYR A 91 -1.32 -14.60 -12.92
CA TYR A 91 -1.50 -13.15 -12.91
C TYR A 91 -0.24 -12.44 -13.41
N ASP A 92 -0.40 -11.47 -14.33
CA ASP A 92 0.62 -10.46 -14.52
C ASP A 92 0.65 -9.57 -13.26
N MET A 93 1.83 -9.45 -12.64
CA MET A 93 2.02 -8.67 -11.42
C MET A 93 2.83 -7.41 -11.72
N TYR A 94 2.26 -6.25 -11.42
CA TYR A 94 2.97 -4.99 -11.43
C TYR A 94 3.29 -4.60 -9.98
N VAL A 95 4.55 -4.35 -9.70
CA VAL A 95 5.03 -3.91 -8.37
C VAL A 95 5.95 -2.72 -8.56
N PHE A 96 5.79 -1.66 -7.78
CA PHE A 96 6.58 -0.44 -7.91
C PHE A 96 7.20 -0.04 -6.58
N ASP A 97 8.43 0.44 -6.62
CA ASP A 97 9.06 1.13 -5.49
C ASP A 97 8.55 2.56 -5.40
N TYR A 98 8.11 2.99 -4.23
CA TYR A 98 7.81 4.41 -4.02
C TYR A 98 9.06 5.26 -4.19
N ARG A 99 8.88 6.58 -4.35
CA ARG A 99 9.98 7.55 -4.28
C ARG A 99 10.92 7.22 -3.11
N GLU A 100 12.24 7.33 -3.32
CA GLU A 100 13.28 7.05 -2.34
C GLU A 100 13.46 5.57 -1.98
N TYR A 101 12.50 4.67 -2.29
CA TYR A 101 12.63 3.23 -2.06
C TYR A 101 13.36 2.54 -3.21
N GLY A 102 13.97 1.40 -2.92
CA GLY A 102 14.61 0.54 -3.91
C GLY A 102 15.48 1.29 -4.90
N GLN A 103 15.16 1.17 -6.19
CA GLN A 103 15.84 1.88 -7.28
C GLN A 103 15.14 3.18 -7.69
N SER A 104 13.99 3.49 -7.10
CA SER A 104 13.29 4.75 -7.39
C SER A 104 14.06 5.96 -6.88
N GLN A 105 13.94 7.05 -7.63
CA GLN A 105 14.54 8.35 -7.33
C GLN A 105 13.62 9.19 -6.42
N GLY A 106 14.02 10.43 -6.16
CA GLY A 106 13.22 11.44 -5.46
C GLY A 106 13.22 11.28 -3.95
N LYS A 107 12.25 11.93 -3.31
CA LYS A 107 12.01 11.91 -1.87
C LYS A 107 10.57 11.52 -1.57
N ALA A 108 10.39 10.55 -0.67
CA ALA A 108 9.08 10.08 -0.26
C ALA A 108 8.38 11.15 0.59
N ASN A 109 7.15 11.44 0.22
CA ASN A 109 6.17 12.17 1.00
C ASN A 109 4.77 11.73 0.54
N LEU A 110 3.77 11.95 1.37
CA LEU A 110 2.45 11.37 1.14
C LEU A 110 1.79 11.91 -0.14
N ASP A 111 1.82 13.23 -0.37
CA ASP A 111 1.22 13.86 -1.56
C ASP A 111 1.81 13.31 -2.86
N ALA A 112 3.15 13.33 -2.95
CA ALA A 112 3.85 12.87 -4.15
C ALA A 112 3.67 11.36 -4.35
N THR A 113 3.69 10.54 -3.29
CA THR A 113 3.50 9.09 -3.41
C THR A 113 2.09 8.73 -3.85
N ILE A 114 1.06 9.40 -3.34
CA ILE A 114 -0.33 9.23 -3.78
C ILE A 114 -0.47 9.58 -5.28
N SER A 115 0.12 10.71 -5.70
CA SER A 115 0.13 11.12 -7.11
C SER A 115 0.85 10.11 -8.01
N ASP A 116 2.01 9.60 -7.56
CA ASP A 116 2.76 8.57 -8.29
C ASP A 116 1.95 7.26 -8.41
N MET A 117 1.23 6.85 -7.36
CA MET A 117 0.39 5.65 -7.40
C MET A 117 -0.73 5.77 -8.44
N GLU A 118 -1.34 6.94 -8.57
CA GLU A 118 -2.32 7.22 -9.63
C GLU A 118 -1.68 7.10 -11.03
N LEU A 119 -0.47 7.65 -11.22
CA LEU A 119 0.26 7.52 -12.48
C LEU A 119 0.64 6.05 -12.78
N MET A 120 1.01 5.26 -11.77
CA MET A 120 1.27 3.82 -11.92
C MET A 120 0.02 3.06 -12.37
N ILE A 121 -1.15 3.36 -11.78
CA ILE A 121 -2.44 2.80 -12.20
C ILE A 121 -2.75 3.19 -13.64
N GLY A 122 -2.59 4.46 -14.00
CA GLY A 122 -2.78 4.96 -15.36
C GLY A 122 -1.86 4.28 -16.38
N TYR A 123 -0.58 4.14 -16.04
CA TYR A 123 0.40 3.42 -16.87
C TYR A 123 -0.05 1.99 -17.20
N ILE A 124 -0.63 1.29 -16.23
CA ILE A 124 -1.14 -0.07 -16.42
C ILE A 124 -2.44 -0.03 -17.22
N ALA A 125 -3.38 0.85 -16.85
CA ALA A 125 -4.71 0.97 -17.48
C ALA A 125 -4.62 1.19 -18.99
N GLU A 126 -3.69 2.03 -19.43
CA GLU A 126 -3.43 2.32 -20.86
C GLU A 126 -2.85 1.13 -21.65
N ARG A 127 -2.32 0.12 -20.95
CA ARG A 127 -1.69 -1.07 -21.53
C ARG A 127 -2.54 -2.33 -21.43
N LEU A 128 -3.62 -2.25 -20.65
CA LEU A 128 -4.58 -3.35 -20.59
C LEU A 128 -5.44 -3.40 -21.86
N PRO A 129 -5.82 -4.58 -22.34
CA PRO A 129 -6.91 -4.72 -23.31
C PRO A 129 -8.18 -4.02 -22.82
N ASP A 130 -9.03 -3.60 -23.77
CA ASP A 130 -10.24 -2.81 -23.45
C ASP A 130 -11.15 -3.50 -22.43
N GLU A 131 -11.33 -4.80 -22.56
CA GLU A 131 -12.21 -5.61 -21.69
C GLU A 131 -11.52 -6.06 -20.39
N GLU A 132 -10.21 -5.86 -20.25
CA GLU A 132 -9.47 -6.29 -19.07
C GLU A 132 -9.46 -5.19 -18.01
N LYS A 133 -9.61 -5.63 -16.75
CA LYS A 133 -9.48 -4.78 -15.57
C LYS A 133 -8.35 -5.29 -14.69
N MET A 134 -7.78 -4.39 -13.90
CA MET A 134 -6.75 -4.74 -12.91
C MET A 134 -7.34 -4.84 -11.51
N ILE A 135 -6.74 -5.69 -10.71
CA ILE A 135 -6.94 -5.73 -9.26
C ILE A 135 -5.87 -4.84 -8.62
N VAL A 136 -6.28 -3.90 -7.78
CA VAL A 136 -5.38 -3.11 -6.95
C VAL A 136 -5.24 -3.80 -5.61
N MET A 137 -4.02 -4.13 -5.21
CA MET A 137 -3.72 -4.77 -3.94
C MET A 137 -2.64 -3.97 -3.21
N GLY A 138 -2.80 -3.76 -1.91
CA GLY A 138 -1.80 -3.04 -1.13
C GLY A 138 -1.63 -3.60 0.27
N HIS A 139 -0.40 -3.60 0.76
CA HIS A 139 -0.03 -4.06 2.08
C HIS A 139 0.30 -2.89 3.01
N SER A 140 -0.23 -2.92 4.25
CA SER A 140 0.09 -1.94 5.29
C SER A 140 -0.09 -0.49 4.80
N LEU A 141 0.95 0.34 4.79
CA LEU A 141 0.96 1.69 4.23
C LEU A 141 0.45 1.72 2.79
N GLY A 142 0.90 0.78 1.94
CA GLY A 142 0.46 0.68 0.55
C GLY A 142 -1.04 0.38 0.41
N GLY A 143 -1.58 -0.44 1.31
CA GLY A 143 -3.01 -0.73 1.39
C GLY A 143 -3.82 0.50 1.80
N SER A 144 -3.34 1.24 2.80
CA SER A 144 -4.00 2.46 3.28
C SER A 144 -3.99 3.58 2.23
N MET A 145 -2.86 3.79 1.54
CA MET A 145 -2.78 4.74 0.42
C MET A 145 -3.67 4.31 -0.76
N ALA A 146 -3.71 3.01 -1.07
CA ALA A 146 -4.52 2.49 -2.17
C ALA A 146 -6.02 2.74 -1.99
N VAL A 147 -6.52 2.79 -0.75
CA VAL A 147 -7.92 3.16 -0.47
C VAL A 147 -8.25 4.54 -1.04
N TYR A 148 -7.40 5.54 -0.74
CA TYR A 148 -7.60 6.90 -1.26
C TYR A 148 -7.45 6.94 -2.79
N VAL A 149 -6.38 6.33 -3.32
CA VAL A 149 -6.10 6.35 -4.76
C VAL A 149 -7.25 5.71 -5.54
N VAL A 150 -7.71 4.52 -5.18
CA VAL A 150 -8.82 3.83 -5.88
C VAL A 150 -10.12 4.62 -5.77
N ALA A 151 -10.40 5.24 -4.61
CA ALA A 151 -11.59 6.07 -4.43
C ALA A 151 -11.65 7.27 -5.38
N HIS A 152 -10.51 7.85 -5.74
CA HIS A 152 -10.41 9.10 -6.50
C HIS A 152 -9.78 8.93 -7.89
N SER A 153 -9.37 7.70 -8.28
CA SER A 153 -8.70 7.43 -9.55
C SER A 153 -9.54 7.85 -10.77
N ALA A 154 -8.88 8.43 -11.76
CA ALA A 154 -9.45 8.67 -13.07
C ALA A 154 -9.69 7.37 -13.88
N PHE A 155 -9.07 6.26 -13.46
CA PHE A 155 -9.11 4.94 -14.12
C PHE A 155 -10.00 3.93 -13.39
N ARG A 156 -10.99 4.38 -12.63
CA ARG A 156 -11.88 3.51 -11.83
C ARG A 156 -12.57 2.43 -12.65
N ASP A 157 -12.90 2.71 -13.89
CA ASP A 157 -13.52 1.77 -14.85
C ASP A 157 -12.59 0.61 -15.24
N LYS A 158 -11.27 0.79 -15.09
CA LYS A 158 -10.24 -0.24 -15.28
C LYS A 158 -9.88 -1.00 -14.00
N ILE A 159 -10.52 -0.70 -12.87
CA ILE A 159 -10.29 -1.39 -11.59
C ILE A 159 -11.40 -2.41 -11.35
N GLU A 160 -11.01 -3.67 -11.15
CA GLU A 160 -11.92 -4.79 -10.87
C GLU A 160 -12.24 -4.91 -9.39
N SER A 161 -11.23 -4.73 -8.54
CA SER A 161 -11.35 -4.82 -7.07
C SER A 161 -10.20 -4.11 -6.37
N LEU A 162 -10.44 -3.63 -5.14
CA LEU A 162 -9.40 -3.25 -4.19
C LEU A 162 -9.24 -4.36 -3.14
N ILE A 163 -8.00 -4.77 -2.87
CA ILE A 163 -7.64 -5.68 -1.79
C ILE A 163 -6.67 -4.96 -0.86
N THR A 164 -7.09 -4.67 0.36
CA THR A 164 -6.20 -4.17 1.41
C THR A 164 -5.74 -5.31 2.29
N VAL A 165 -4.44 -5.34 2.60
CA VAL A 165 -3.81 -6.38 3.42
C VAL A 165 -3.11 -5.71 4.60
N GLU A 166 -3.50 -6.02 5.82
CA GLU A 166 -2.94 -5.44 7.06
C GLU A 166 -2.90 -3.89 7.01
N ALA A 167 -3.93 -3.24 6.43
CA ALA A 167 -3.99 -1.81 6.27
C ALA A 167 -4.56 -1.12 7.52
N PHE A 168 -4.10 0.09 7.80
CA PHE A 168 -4.67 0.93 8.85
C PHE A 168 -5.74 1.87 8.31
N SER A 169 -6.61 2.35 9.19
CA SER A 169 -7.77 3.17 8.87
C SER A 169 -7.51 4.69 8.97
N ASP A 170 -6.47 5.10 9.74
CA ASP A 170 -6.19 6.50 10.07
C ASP A 170 -4.69 6.71 10.32
N TYR A 171 -4.08 7.71 9.65
CA TYR A 171 -2.64 8.00 9.79
C TYR A 171 -2.28 8.54 11.19
N HIS A 172 -3.17 9.30 11.80
CA HIS A 172 -2.94 9.82 13.14
C HIS A 172 -3.01 8.72 14.19
N GLU A 173 -3.96 7.80 14.04
CA GLU A 173 -4.17 6.72 14.99
C GLU A 173 -3.00 5.73 14.96
N ILE A 174 -2.64 5.22 13.77
CA ILE A 174 -1.50 4.31 13.65
C ILE A 174 -0.19 4.96 14.12
N THR A 175 0.03 6.25 13.84
CA THR A 175 1.21 6.96 14.33
C THR A 175 1.24 6.99 15.85
N GLN A 176 0.12 7.29 16.48
CA GLN A 176 0.01 7.29 17.95
C GLN A 176 0.25 5.90 18.54
N GLU A 177 -0.32 4.85 17.95
CA GLU A 177 -0.16 3.47 18.41
C GLU A 177 1.30 3.01 18.33
N VAL A 178 1.94 3.21 17.18
CA VAL A 178 3.35 2.83 16.99
C VAL A 178 4.27 3.59 17.96
N LEU A 179 4.07 4.89 18.12
CA LEU A 179 4.88 5.70 19.05
C LEU A 179 4.62 5.32 20.52
N SER A 180 3.39 4.94 20.86
CA SER A 180 3.01 4.54 22.23
C SER A 180 3.70 3.25 22.69
N LYS A 181 4.05 2.35 21.74
CA LYS A 181 4.78 1.10 22.02
C LYS A 181 6.24 1.35 22.45
N SER A 182 6.80 2.54 22.19
CA SER A 182 8.16 2.90 22.55
C SER A 182 8.16 3.81 23.79
N TRP A 183 8.77 3.36 24.89
CA TRP A 183 8.86 4.15 26.13
C TRP A 183 9.56 5.51 25.92
N LEU A 184 10.52 5.59 24.97
CA LEU A 184 11.25 6.81 24.63
C LEU A 184 10.38 7.79 23.82
N MET A 185 9.54 7.27 22.94
CA MET A 185 8.72 8.07 22.03
C MET A 185 7.33 8.39 22.61
N TRP A 186 6.94 7.74 23.70
CA TRP A 186 5.62 7.89 24.32
C TRP A 186 5.27 9.36 24.64
N ALA A 187 6.22 10.15 25.11
CA ALA A 187 6.00 11.57 25.42
C ALA A 187 5.78 12.44 24.16
N PHE A 188 6.21 11.96 22.99
CA PHE A 188 6.16 12.68 21.72
C PHE A 188 4.97 12.23 20.84
N GLN A 189 4.21 11.22 21.23
CA GLN A 189 3.11 10.67 20.44
C GLN A 189 2.10 11.73 20.00
N TRP A 190 1.73 12.66 20.90
CA TRP A 190 0.76 13.71 20.61
C TRP A 190 1.26 14.76 19.61
N PRO A 191 2.41 15.41 19.79
CA PRO A 191 2.90 16.38 18.82
C PRO A 191 3.27 15.73 17.48
N LEU A 192 3.86 14.53 17.45
CA LEU A 192 4.24 13.88 16.20
C LEU A 192 3.05 13.36 15.41
N LYS A 193 2.00 12.87 16.07
CA LYS A 193 0.75 12.47 15.42
C LYS A 193 0.19 13.59 14.54
N PHE A 194 0.14 14.82 15.06
CA PHE A 194 -0.37 15.98 14.31
C PHE A 194 0.63 16.56 13.30
N ALA A 195 1.87 16.09 13.29
CA ALA A 195 2.84 16.43 12.26
C ALA A 195 2.66 15.57 10.99
N ILE A 196 1.97 14.43 11.10
CA ILE A 196 1.64 13.58 9.95
C ILE A 196 0.40 14.16 9.25
N ASP A 197 0.45 14.23 7.93
CA ASP A 197 -0.72 14.62 7.13
C ASP A 197 -1.78 13.51 7.16
N ASN A 198 -3.03 13.86 7.45
CA ASN A 198 -4.17 12.95 7.48
C ASN A 198 -5.20 13.26 6.37
N SER A 199 -4.82 14.10 5.38
CA SER A 199 -5.72 14.50 4.27
C SER A 199 -6.15 13.32 3.40
N TYR A 200 -5.36 12.24 3.38
CA TYR A 200 -5.60 11.02 2.62
C TYR A 200 -6.15 9.88 3.49
N ARG A 201 -6.88 10.23 4.54
CA ARG A 201 -7.39 9.28 5.52
C ARG A 201 -8.23 8.17 4.86
N PRO A 202 -7.88 6.89 5.05
CA PRO A 202 -8.61 5.77 4.43
C PRO A 202 -10.09 5.72 4.81
N LEU A 203 -10.43 6.01 6.07
CA LEU A 203 -11.84 6.02 6.54
C LEU A 203 -12.72 6.99 5.77
N ASP A 204 -12.19 8.13 5.33
CA ASP A 204 -12.96 9.14 4.61
C ASP A 204 -13.19 8.78 3.14
N SER A 205 -12.41 7.83 2.62
CA SER A 205 -12.39 7.48 1.20
C SER A 205 -12.98 6.10 0.89
N ILE A 206 -12.91 5.14 1.81
CA ILE A 206 -13.26 3.74 1.52
C ILE A 206 -14.72 3.56 1.08
N GLY A 207 -15.64 4.34 1.65
CA GLY A 207 -17.05 4.32 1.28
C GLY A 207 -17.34 4.82 -0.15
N LEU A 208 -16.40 5.60 -0.73
CA LEU A 208 -16.52 6.15 -2.08
C LEU A 208 -16.09 5.14 -3.17
N ILE A 209 -15.50 4.01 -2.80
CA ILE A 209 -14.98 3.00 -3.75
C ILE A 209 -16.12 2.27 -4.46
N SER A 210 -17.27 2.09 -3.80
CA SER A 210 -18.42 1.45 -4.42
C SER A 210 -18.73 2.04 -5.82
N PRO A 211 -19.10 1.22 -6.83
CA PRO A 211 -19.45 -0.20 -6.78
C PRO A 211 -18.25 -1.17 -6.96
N ILE A 212 -17.01 -0.71 -6.92
CA ILE A 212 -15.84 -1.58 -7.02
C ILE A 212 -15.77 -2.44 -5.74
N PRO A 213 -15.69 -3.78 -5.85
CA PRO A 213 -15.57 -4.68 -4.71
C PRO A 213 -14.32 -4.39 -3.86
N VAL A 214 -14.48 -4.36 -2.54
CA VAL A 214 -13.38 -4.18 -1.58
C VAL A 214 -13.23 -5.42 -0.71
N ALA A 215 -12.04 -6.02 -0.70
CA ALA A 215 -11.65 -7.03 0.29
C ALA A 215 -10.66 -6.45 1.29
N ILE A 216 -10.98 -6.58 2.55
CA ILE A 216 -10.11 -6.17 3.67
C ILE A 216 -9.60 -7.46 4.31
N ILE A 217 -8.31 -7.77 4.09
CA ILE A 217 -7.64 -8.95 4.63
C ILE A 217 -6.81 -8.50 5.82
N HIS A 218 -7.02 -9.11 6.98
CA HIS A 218 -6.30 -8.71 8.19
C HIS A 218 -6.13 -9.90 9.14
N SER A 219 -4.97 -9.94 9.82
CA SER A 219 -4.71 -10.93 10.85
C SER A 219 -5.19 -10.45 12.21
N ASP A 220 -5.82 -11.34 12.97
CA ASP A 220 -6.21 -11.05 14.36
C ASP A 220 -5.03 -11.09 15.33
N VAL A 221 -3.85 -11.54 14.87
CA VAL A 221 -2.59 -11.57 15.62
C VAL A 221 -1.53 -10.62 15.06
N ASP A 222 -1.91 -9.68 14.20
CA ASP A 222 -1.00 -8.63 13.71
C ASP A 222 -0.46 -7.79 14.89
N GLU A 223 0.86 -7.82 15.06
CA GLU A 223 1.54 -7.17 16.17
C GLU A 223 1.79 -5.67 15.95
N ILE A 224 1.61 -5.20 14.72
CA ILE A 224 1.84 -3.80 14.31
C ILE A 224 0.53 -3.04 14.19
N ILE A 225 -0.41 -3.53 13.40
CA ILE A 225 -1.69 -2.88 13.10
C ILE A 225 -2.83 -3.71 13.70
N GLY A 226 -3.50 -3.15 14.69
CA GLY A 226 -4.58 -3.86 15.38
C GLY A 226 -5.79 -4.14 14.48
N MET A 227 -6.47 -5.27 14.74
CA MET A 227 -7.67 -5.71 14.00
C MET A 227 -8.82 -4.68 13.99
N HIS A 228 -8.83 -3.72 14.92
CA HIS A 228 -9.83 -2.65 14.93
C HIS A 228 -9.77 -1.79 13.67
N HIS A 229 -8.58 -1.49 13.13
CA HIS A 229 -8.44 -0.76 11.87
C HIS A 229 -9.16 -1.45 10.71
N ALA A 230 -9.04 -2.77 10.61
CA ALA A 230 -9.75 -3.54 9.57
C ALA A 230 -11.28 -3.49 9.78
N ARG A 231 -11.75 -3.54 11.03
CA ARG A 231 -13.17 -3.42 11.35
C ARG A 231 -13.70 -2.03 11.02
N ASP A 232 -12.97 -0.99 11.36
CA ASP A 232 -13.34 0.40 11.06
C ASP A 232 -13.44 0.63 9.54
N LEU A 233 -12.45 0.12 8.78
CA LEU A 233 -12.49 0.15 7.31
C LEU A 233 -13.70 -0.62 6.77
N PHE A 234 -13.97 -1.82 7.32
CA PHE A 234 -15.10 -2.63 6.89
C PHE A 234 -16.44 -1.95 7.20
N GLU A 235 -16.58 -1.35 8.36
CA GLU A 235 -17.80 -0.62 8.74
C GLU A 235 -18.03 0.59 7.84
N ALA A 236 -16.98 1.35 7.51
CA ALA A 236 -17.04 2.54 6.66
C ALA A 236 -17.21 2.22 5.16
N ALA A 237 -16.77 1.04 4.71
CA ALA A 237 -16.93 0.62 3.32
C ALA A 237 -18.40 0.41 2.95
N THR A 238 -18.74 0.74 1.68
CA THR A 238 -20.04 0.44 1.07
C THR A 238 -19.95 -0.87 0.27
N GLU A 239 -21.07 -1.60 0.18
CA GLU A 239 -21.13 -2.83 -0.63
C GLU A 239 -20.73 -2.60 -2.11
N PRO A 240 -20.10 -3.61 -2.76
CA PRO A 240 -19.75 -4.95 -2.27
C PRO A 240 -18.45 -4.93 -1.45
N LYS A 241 -18.47 -5.52 -0.26
CA LYS A 241 -17.32 -5.57 0.65
C LYS A 241 -17.16 -6.92 1.33
N SER A 242 -15.92 -7.26 1.72
CA SER A 242 -15.61 -8.48 2.45
C SER A 242 -14.55 -8.20 3.51
N LEU A 243 -14.71 -8.75 4.71
CA LEU A 243 -13.69 -8.80 5.74
C LEU A 243 -13.20 -10.24 5.84
N ILE A 244 -11.92 -10.45 5.61
CA ILE A 244 -11.28 -11.76 5.57
C ILE A 244 -10.22 -11.80 6.68
N VAL A 245 -10.46 -12.63 7.69
CA VAL A 245 -9.52 -12.79 8.81
C VAL A 245 -8.58 -13.95 8.50
N ILE A 246 -7.29 -13.72 8.71
CA ILE A 246 -6.21 -14.69 8.50
C ILE A 246 -5.37 -14.83 9.77
N ASP A 247 -4.49 -15.83 9.78
CA ASP A 247 -3.50 -16.04 10.85
C ASP A 247 -2.10 -15.82 10.28
N SER A 248 -1.48 -14.67 10.60
CA SER A 248 -0.11 -14.35 10.19
C SER A 248 0.47 -13.21 11.03
N ASN A 249 1.80 -13.10 11.06
CA ASN A 249 2.41 -11.84 11.49
C ASN A 249 2.32 -10.79 10.36
N HIS A 250 2.50 -9.53 10.71
CA HIS A 250 2.35 -8.39 9.79
C HIS A 250 3.13 -8.50 8.48
N SER A 251 4.35 -9.04 8.50
CA SER A 251 5.24 -9.02 7.33
C SER A 251 5.13 -10.23 6.40
N ASN A 252 4.56 -11.36 6.86
CA ASN A 252 4.62 -12.64 6.16
C ASN A 252 3.24 -13.19 5.79
N VAL A 253 2.35 -12.32 5.35
CA VAL A 253 0.92 -12.61 5.18
C VAL A 253 0.67 -13.79 4.25
N PHE A 254 1.34 -13.85 3.10
CA PHE A 254 1.14 -14.88 2.09
C PHE A 254 2.33 -15.86 1.94
N VAL A 255 3.09 -16.04 3.01
CA VAL A 255 4.16 -17.05 3.03
C VAL A 255 3.56 -18.46 3.19
N THR A 256 2.48 -18.62 3.93
CA THR A 256 1.79 -19.90 4.13
C THR A 256 0.88 -20.27 2.94
N LYS A 257 0.73 -21.57 2.69
CA LYS A 257 -0.18 -22.06 1.63
C LYS A 257 -1.64 -21.76 1.96
N ASP A 258 -2.01 -21.81 3.22
CA ASP A 258 -3.39 -21.60 3.67
C ASP A 258 -3.84 -20.15 3.39
N ASN A 259 -3.01 -19.16 3.74
CA ASN A 259 -3.31 -17.76 3.46
C ASN A 259 -3.31 -17.46 1.96
N ARG A 260 -2.42 -18.09 1.18
CA ARG A 260 -2.46 -18.01 -0.30
C ARG A 260 -3.77 -18.58 -0.85
N GLN A 261 -4.23 -19.70 -0.31
CA GLN A 261 -5.49 -20.31 -0.76
C GLN A 261 -6.69 -19.41 -0.45
N ILE A 262 -6.72 -18.76 0.72
CA ILE A 262 -7.78 -17.80 1.09
C ILE A 262 -7.83 -16.64 0.09
N LEU A 263 -6.68 -16.01 -0.23
CA LEU A 263 -6.64 -14.96 -1.23
C LEU A 263 -7.06 -15.48 -2.62
N PHE A 264 -6.57 -16.64 -3.01
CA PHE A 264 -6.89 -17.23 -4.32
C PHE A 264 -8.39 -17.55 -4.46
N ASP A 265 -9.03 -18.00 -3.40
CA ASP A 265 -10.48 -18.26 -3.39
C ASP A 265 -11.27 -16.95 -3.51
N TYR A 266 -10.85 -15.87 -2.87
CA TYR A 266 -11.45 -14.55 -3.10
C TYR A 266 -11.27 -14.10 -4.57
N LEU A 267 -10.05 -14.20 -5.12
CA LEU A 267 -9.77 -13.83 -6.52
C LEU A 267 -10.66 -14.60 -7.53
N LYS A 268 -11.01 -15.84 -7.25
CA LYS A 268 -11.95 -16.61 -8.10
C LYS A 268 -13.37 -16.04 -8.08
N THR A 269 -13.78 -15.39 -7.00
CA THR A 269 -15.13 -14.79 -6.92
C THR A 269 -15.29 -13.56 -7.83
N LEU A 270 -14.19 -12.89 -8.17
CA LEU A 270 -14.17 -11.73 -9.05
C LEU A 270 -14.36 -12.11 -10.53
N LYS A 271 -14.05 -13.36 -10.90
CA LYS A 271 -14.18 -13.86 -12.27
C LYS A 271 -15.60 -14.35 -12.51
N ARG A 272 -16.38 -13.56 -13.21
CA ARG A 272 -17.70 -13.92 -13.72
C ARG A 272 -17.83 -13.58 -15.20
#